data_6ac97404f51fbeab4e13047a18602ba9
#
_entry.id   6ac97404f51fbeab4e13047a18602ba9
#
_cell.length_a   1.000
_cell.length_b   1.000
_cell.length_c   1.000
_cell.angle_alpha   90.00
_cell.angle_beta   90.00
_cell.angle_gamma   90.00
#
_symmetry.space_group_name_H-M   'P 1'
#
loop_
_entity.id
_entity.type
_entity.pdbx_description
1 polymer ?
#
loop_
_entity_poly.entity_id
_entity_poly.type
_entity_poly.pdbx_seq_one_letter_code
_entity_poly.pdbx_strand_id
1 'polypeptide(L)'
;MIDACQTSSGHAEIGPSARKPLIYVVDDDHDVLSSLRFLLEAEGFDVRTFRSGSALLWSSARDGADCLVVDYKMAGIDGLELANRLRGVEVSTPIILITGYPDDNIKAKASSAGVRQVLLKPNLEDSLAECVRRAITPDPAAAQR
;
A
#
# COMPACT_ATOMS: atom_id res chain seq x y z
N MET A 1 34.87 12.43 12.58
CA MET A 1 34.51 12.18 12.57
C MET A 1 34.05 12.06 12.52
N ILE A 2 33.89 12.06 12.17
CA ILE A 2 33.40 11.82 12.04
C ILE A 2 32.84 11.59 11.85
N ASP A 3 32.78 11.40 11.55
CA ASP A 3 32.16 11.03 11.32
C ASP A 3 31.60 10.82 10.95
N ALA A 4 31.91 10.99 10.70
CA ALA A 4 31.37 10.61 10.26
C ALA A 4 30.61 10.31 9.94
N CYS A 5 30.77 10.27 9.84
CA CYS A 5 30.16 9.89 9.67
C CYS A 5 29.56 9.93 9.39
N GLN A 6 29.79 10.12 9.23
CA GLN A 6 29.35 10.15 9.04
C GLN A 6 28.85 10.15 8.57
N THR A 7 29.19 10.14 8.37
CA THR A 7 28.81 10.08 7.94
C THR A 7 28.29 10.13 7.55
N SER A 8 28.37 10.12 7.27
CA SER A 8 27.91 10.09 6.94
C SER A 8 27.42 10.33 6.58
N SER A 9 27.59 10.54 6.21
CA SER A 9 27.12 10.76 5.90
C SER A 9 26.55 11.02 5.45
N GLY A 10 26.83 11.07 5.12
CA GLY A 10 26.39 11.38 4.56
C GLY A 10 25.28 11.35 4.17
N HIS A 11 24.97 11.05 4.05
CA HIS A 11 23.96 10.95 3.87
C HIS A 11 22.89 11.47 4.32
N ALA A 12 22.69 11.54 4.90
CA ALA A 12 21.65 12.28 5.58
C ALA A 12 21.07 13.42 4.77
N GLU A 13 21.86 14.02 4.08
CA GLU A 13 21.46 15.12 3.21
C GLU A 13 20.46 14.69 2.15
N ILE A 14 20.29 13.41 1.98
CA ILE A 14 19.38 12.93 0.96
C ILE A 14 17.93 13.17 1.38
N GLY A 15 17.64 13.19 2.66
CA GLY A 15 16.32 13.50 3.15
C GLY A 15 15.31 12.39 2.95
N PRO A 16 14.01 12.73 2.90
CA PRO A 16 12.96 11.71 2.84
C PRO A 16 13.06 10.79 1.64
N SER A 17 13.56 11.28 0.51
CA SER A 17 13.64 10.47 -0.70
C SER A 17 14.65 9.34 -0.58
N ALA A 18 15.54 9.37 0.42
CA ALA A 18 16.48 8.28 0.66
C ALA A 18 15.82 7.09 1.33
N ARG A 19 14.69 7.28 1.97
CA ARG A 19 13.97 6.23 2.65
C ARG A 19 13.18 5.41 1.65
N LYS A 20 13.22 4.11 1.81
CA LYS A 20 12.38 3.25 0.98
C LYS A 20 10.91 3.46 1.35
N PRO A 21 10.03 3.56 0.37
CA PRO A 21 8.60 3.62 0.69
C PRO A 21 8.15 2.36 1.39
N LEU A 22 7.28 2.51 2.37
CA LEU A 22 6.76 1.40 3.15
C LEU A 22 5.37 1.04 2.65
N ILE A 23 5.20 -0.22 2.28
CA ILE A 23 3.94 -0.73 1.74
C ILE A 23 3.38 -1.75 2.72
N TYR A 24 2.11 -1.61 3.07
CA TYR A 24 1.41 -2.64 3.83
C TYR A 24 0.60 -3.48 2.86
N VAL A 25 0.72 -4.79 2.99
CA VAL A 25 -0.03 -5.73 2.17
C VAL A 25 -0.96 -6.52 3.08
N VAL A 26 -2.24 -6.55 2.74
CA VAL A 26 -3.27 -7.22 3.55
C VAL A 26 -3.94 -8.29 2.71
N ASP A 27 -3.84 -9.54 3.15
CA ASP A 27 -4.44 -10.69 2.48
C ASP A 27 -4.48 -11.83 3.49
N ASP A 28 -5.56 -12.62 3.49
CA ASP A 28 -5.66 -13.74 4.42
C ASP A 28 -4.91 -14.98 3.94
N ASP A 29 -4.42 -14.99 2.72
CA ASP A 29 -3.64 -16.10 2.16
C ASP A 29 -2.16 -15.84 2.38
N HIS A 30 -1.53 -16.69 3.19
CA HIS A 30 -0.12 -16.55 3.52
C HIS A 30 0.78 -16.61 2.29
N ASP A 31 0.47 -17.48 1.34
CA ASP A 31 1.30 -17.63 0.13
C ASP A 31 1.22 -16.38 -0.73
N VAL A 32 0.04 -15.78 -0.82
CA VAL A 32 -0.13 -14.53 -1.56
C VAL A 32 0.66 -13.41 -0.89
N LEU A 33 0.59 -13.32 0.44
CA LEU A 33 1.37 -12.31 1.17
C LEU A 33 2.85 -12.45 0.90
N SER A 34 3.36 -13.67 0.94
CA SER A 34 4.79 -13.93 0.69
C SER A 34 5.18 -13.53 -0.72
N SER A 35 4.34 -13.88 -1.69
CA SER A 35 4.62 -13.57 -3.10
C SER A 35 4.61 -12.07 -3.36
N LEU A 36 3.61 -11.37 -2.82
CA LEU A 36 3.52 -9.93 -3.00
C LEU A 36 4.65 -9.20 -2.30
N ARG A 37 5.02 -9.67 -1.12
CA ARG A 37 6.16 -9.12 -0.40
C ARG A 37 7.44 -9.25 -1.22
N PHE A 38 7.68 -10.45 -1.74
CA PHE A 38 8.87 -10.70 -2.56
C PHE A 38 8.89 -9.79 -3.77
N LEU A 39 7.76 -9.69 -4.46
CA LEU A 39 7.63 -8.87 -5.65
C LEU A 39 7.94 -7.40 -5.35
N LEU A 40 7.34 -6.85 -4.30
CA LEU A 40 7.49 -5.44 -3.96
C LEU A 40 8.87 -5.14 -3.41
N GLU A 41 9.44 -6.04 -2.61
CA GLU A 41 10.79 -5.84 -2.11
C GLU A 41 11.81 -5.83 -3.24
N ALA A 42 11.60 -6.67 -4.26
CA ALA A 42 12.46 -6.69 -5.44
C ALA A 42 12.42 -5.37 -6.20
N GLU A 43 11.34 -4.62 -6.07
CA GLU A 43 11.17 -3.31 -6.72
C GLU A 43 11.64 -2.15 -5.86
N GLY A 44 12.23 -2.42 -4.71
CA GLY A 44 12.82 -1.39 -3.88
C GLY A 44 11.94 -0.87 -2.76
N PHE A 45 10.83 -1.54 -2.46
CA PHE A 45 9.96 -1.12 -1.36
C PHE A 45 10.26 -1.90 -0.09
N ASP A 46 10.00 -1.29 1.06
CA ASP A 46 9.87 -2.02 2.30
C ASP A 46 8.43 -2.50 2.43
N VAL A 47 8.24 -3.71 2.95
CA VAL A 47 6.92 -4.32 2.98
C VAL A 47 6.63 -4.88 4.36
N ARG A 48 5.42 -4.64 4.84
CA ARG A 48 4.89 -5.26 6.03
C ARG A 48 3.58 -5.93 5.67
N THR A 49 3.37 -7.14 6.16
CA THR A 49 2.19 -7.92 5.80
C THR A 49 1.24 -8.06 6.97
N PHE A 50 -0.06 -8.10 6.67
CA PHE A 50 -1.13 -8.31 7.64
C PHE A 50 -2.05 -9.39 7.09
N ARG A 51 -2.44 -10.32 7.94
CA ARG A 51 -3.23 -11.46 7.51
C ARG A 51 -4.74 -11.22 7.58
N SER A 52 -5.15 -10.05 8.01
CA SER A 52 -6.56 -9.68 8.03
C SER A 52 -6.68 -8.16 8.10
N GLY A 53 -7.85 -7.67 7.71
CA GLY A 53 -8.14 -6.25 7.86
C GLY A 53 -8.16 -5.84 9.33
N SER A 54 -8.65 -6.71 10.20
CA SER A 54 -8.66 -6.42 11.63
C SER A 54 -7.26 -6.24 12.19
N ALA A 55 -6.32 -7.08 11.75
CA ALA A 55 -4.94 -6.96 12.21
C ALA A 55 -4.37 -5.59 11.88
N LEU A 56 -4.66 -5.06 10.70
CA LEU A 56 -4.22 -3.73 10.32
C LEU A 56 -4.93 -2.65 11.15
N LEU A 57 -6.26 -2.75 11.28
CA LEU A 57 -7.03 -1.74 12.00
C LEU A 57 -6.61 -1.61 13.46
N TRP A 58 -6.26 -2.72 14.09
CA TRP A 58 -5.84 -2.71 15.49
C TRP A 58 -4.37 -2.39 15.69
N SER A 59 -3.61 -2.27 14.59
CA SER A 59 -2.20 -1.92 14.68
C SER A 59 -2.06 -0.45 15.04
N SER A 60 -1.17 -0.15 15.96
CA SER A 60 -0.86 1.24 16.32
C SER A 60 -0.18 1.97 15.17
N ALA A 61 0.35 1.24 14.19
CA ALA A 61 1.04 1.82 13.04
C ALA A 61 0.17 1.79 11.77
N ARG A 62 -1.16 1.71 11.92
CA ARG A 62 -2.04 1.53 10.75
C ARG A 62 -1.95 2.66 9.74
N ASP A 63 -1.51 3.83 10.14
CA ASP A 63 -1.35 4.97 9.24
C ASP A 63 0.10 5.21 8.83
N GLY A 64 0.99 4.26 9.12
CA GLY A 64 2.42 4.44 8.87
C GLY A 64 2.90 4.10 7.48
N ALA A 65 2.05 3.51 6.63
CA ALA A 65 2.47 3.11 5.30
C ALA A 65 2.33 4.25 4.31
N ASP A 66 3.12 4.18 3.25
CA ASP A 66 2.99 5.11 2.13
C ASP A 66 1.90 4.65 1.16
N CYS A 67 1.59 3.35 1.14
CA CYS A 67 0.54 2.79 0.30
C CYS A 67 0.06 1.48 0.92
N LEU A 68 -1.22 1.17 0.72
CA LEU A 68 -1.82 -0.09 1.15
C LEU A 68 -2.20 -0.90 -0.08
N VAL A 69 -1.87 -2.19 -0.05
CA VAL A 69 -2.29 -3.14 -1.06
C VAL A 69 -3.18 -4.16 -0.37
N VAL A 70 -4.45 -4.20 -0.74
CA VAL A 70 -5.47 -4.94 0.01
C VAL A 70 -6.22 -5.88 -0.91
N ASP A 71 -6.30 -7.14 -0.53
CA ASP A 71 -7.12 -8.11 -1.25
C ASP A 71 -8.60 -7.85 -0.95
N TYR A 72 -9.45 -7.97 -1.97
CA TYR A 72 -10.87 -7.75 -1.78
C TYR A 72 -11.51 -8.86 -0.95
N LYS A 73 -11.32 -10.11 -1.37
CA LYS A 73 -11.96 -11.25 -0.73
C LYS A 73 -11.12 -11.78 0.41
N MET A 74 -11.54 -11.50 1.63
CA MET A 74 -10.85 -11.96 2.83
C MET A 74 -11.89 -12.44 3.84
N ALA A 75 -11.47 -13.36 4.71
CA ALA A 75 -12.29 -13.76 5.84
C ALA A 75 -12.43 -12.58 6.80
N GLY A 76 -13.59 -12.46 7.42
CA GLY A 76 -13.88 -11.33 8.30
C GLY A 76 -14.30 -10.13 7.47
N ILE A 77 -13.64 -9.00 7.67
CA ILE A 77 -13.93 -7.82 6.85
C ILE A 77 -13.21 -7.95 5.52
N ASP A 78 -13.91 -7.59 4.44
CA ASP A 78 -13.30 -7.61 3.12
C ASP A 78 -12.52 -6.31 2.86
N GLY A 79 -11.89 -6.23 1.68
CA GLY A 79 -11.05 -5.08 1.37
C GLY A 79 -11.80 -3.77 1.27
N LEU A 80 -13.06 -3.80 0.82
CA LEU A 80 -13.87 -2.57 0.76
C LEU A 80 -14.28 -2.10 2.15
N GLU A 81 -14.67 -3.04 3.00
CA GLU A 81 -15.00 -2.75 4.38
C GLU A 81 -13.78 -2.16 5.10
N LEU A 82 -12.61 -2.76 4.87
CA LEU A 82 -11.38 -2.25 5.45
C LEU A 82 -11.11 -0.81 5.01
N ALA A 83 -11.26 -0.55 3.71
CA ALA A 83 -11.05 0.80 3.19
C ALA A 83 -11.99 1.80 3.86
N ASN A 84 -13.27 1.46 3.97
CA ASN A 84 -14.25 2.34 4.62
C ASN A 84 -13.89 2.58 6.07
N ARG A 85 -13.47 1.57 6.79
CA ARG A 85 -13.12 1.72 8.21
C ARG A 85 -11.86 2.56 8.39
N LEU A 86 -10.88 2.39 7.50
CA LEU A 86 -9.67 3.21 7.57
C LEU A 86 -9.99 4.68 7.35
N ARG A 87 -10.85 4.98 6.38
CA ARG A 87 -11.27 6.37 6.16
C ARG A 87 -12.04 6.91 7.37
N GLY A 88 -12.82 6.05 8.02
CA GLY A 88 -13.57 6.45 9.21
C GLY A 88 -12.69 6.79 10.40
N VAL A 89 -11.46 6.26 10.45
CA VAL A 89 -10.50 6.63 11.49
C VAL A 89 -9.40 7.56 10.93
N GLU A 90 -9.72 8.22 9.83
CA GLU A 90 -8.91 9.28 9.23
C GLU A 90 -7.55 8.83 8.72
N VAL A 91 -7.44 7.58 8.32
CA VAL A 91 -6.26 7.11 7.60
C VAL A 91 -6.47 7.45 6.13
N SER A 92 -5.61 8.31 5.59
CA SER A 92 -5.73 8.79 4.21
C SER A 92 -4.74 8.14 3.24
N THR A 93 -4.01 7.15 3.70
CA THR A 93 -3.05 6.42 2.88
C THR A 93 -3.70 5.90 1.60
N PRO A 94 -3.05 6.06 0.43
CA PRO A 94 -3.63 5.52 -0.81
C PRO A 94 -3.77 4.00 -0.74
N ILE A 95 -4.90 3.50 -1.25
CA ILE A 95 -5.23 2.08 -1.21
C ILE A 95 -5.36 1.55 -2.62
N ILE A 96 -4.69 0.43 -2.89
CA ILE A 96 -4.84 -0.34 -4.10
C ILE A 96 -5.57 -1.62 -3.73
N LEU A 97 -6.72 -1.85 -4.33
CA LEU A 97 -7.53 -3.04 -4.08
C LEU A 97 -7.23 -4.09 -5.14
N ILE A 98 -6.99 -5.31 -4.73
CA ILE A 98 -6.73 -6.42 -5.63
C ILE A 98 -7.92 -7.37 -5.61
N THR A 99 -8.42 -7.75 -6.78
CA THR A 99 -9.54 -8.68 -6.87
C THR A 99 -9.32 -9.66 -8.03
N GLY A 100 -9.81 -10.88 -7.84
CA GLY A 100 -9.84 -11.87 -8.91
C GLY A 100 -11.13 -11.83 -9.72
N TYR A 101 -12.07 -10.97 -9.36
CA TYR A 101 -13.39 -10.93 -9.97
C TYR A 101 -13.65 -9.55 -10.55
N PRO A 102 -13.50 -9.39 -11.88
CA PRO A 102 -13.81 -8.11 -12.51
C PRO A 102 -15.32 -7.85 -12.41
N ASP A 103 -15.66 -6.69 -11.86
CA ASP A 103 -17.05 -6.33 -11.64
C ASP A 103 -17.11 -4.80 -11.62
N ASP A 104 -17.96 -4.23 -12.46
CA ASP A 104 -18.09 -2.78 -12.52
C ASP A 104 -18.55 -2.20 -11.20
N ASN A 105 -19.35 -2.96 -10.44
CA ASN A 105 -19.81 -2.50 -9.14
C ASN A 105 -18.65 -2.37 -8.15
N ILE A 106 -17.63 -3.22 -8.26
CA ILE A 106 -16.48 -3.13 -7.38
C ILE A 106 -15.72 -1.82 -7.61
N LYS A 107 -15.57 -1.42 -8.86
CA LYS A 107 -14.88 -0.15 -9.16
C LYS A 107 -15.62 1.04 -8.57
N ALA A 108 -16.94 1.06 -8.70
CA ALA A 108 -17.74 2.14 -8.16
C ALA A 108 -17.69 2.16 -6.63
N LYS A 109 -17.81 1.00 -6.00
CA LYS A 109 -17.74 0.89 -4.55
C LYS A 109 -16.36 1.25 -4.03
N ALA A 110 -15.31 0.83 -4.74
CA ALA A 110 -13.93 1.16 -4.36
C ALA A 110 -13.70 2.65 -4.42
N SER A 111 -14.17 3.31 -5.48
CA SER A 111 -14.05 4.75 -5.60
C SER A 111 -14.74 5.45 -4.44
N SER A 112 -15.95 5.01 -4.08
CA SER A 112 -16.70 5.57 -2.95
C SER A 112 -15.98 5.36 -1.63
N ALA A 113 -15.21 4.29 -1.50
CA ALA A 113 -14.46 4.00 -0.28
C ALA A 113 -13.09 4.69 -0.27
N GLY A 114 -12.78 5.48 -1.29
CA GLY A 114 -11.51 6.20 -1.36
C GLY A 114 -10.36 5.34 -1.84
N VAL A 115 -10.63 4.23 -2.52
CA VAL A 115 -9.61 3.38 -3.11
C VAL A 115 -9.07 4.05 -4.36
N ARG A 116 -7.75 4.10 -4.49
CA ARG A 116 -7.08 4.78 -5.59
C ARG A 116 -7.18 3.97 -6.89
N GLN A 117 -7.03 2.66 -6.81
CA GLN A 117 -6.91 1.81 -7.98
C GLN A 117 -7.40 0.41 -7.66
N VAL A 118 -8.06 -0.24 -8.62
CA VAL A 118 -8.45 -1.64 -8.52
C VAL A 118 -7.63 -2.42 -9.54
N LEU A 119 -6.92 -3.46 -9.10
CA LEU A 119 -6.13 -4.31 -9.96
C LEU A 119 -6.71 -5.71 -9.99
N LEU A 120 -6.63 -6.35 -11.15
CA LEU A 120 -7.16 -7.69 -11.34
C LEU A 120 -6.03 -8.72 -11.26
N LYS A 121 -6.28 -9.79 -10.49
CA LYS A 121 -5.43 -10.97 -10.55
C LYS A 121 -5.66 -11.67 -11.89
N PRO A 122 -4.70 -12.37 -12.45
CA PRO A 122 -3.36 -12.66 -11.94
C PRO A 122 -2.27 -11.72 -12.45
N ASN A 123 -2.59 -10.66 -13.17
CA ASN A 123 -1.61 -9.82 -13.86
C ASN A 123 -0.94 -8.81 -12.94
N LEU A 124 -0.63 -9.21 -11.71
CA LEU A 124 -0.09 -8.29 -10.72
C LEU A 124 1.38 -7.96 -10.94
N GLU A 125 2.14 -8.93 -11.45
CA GLU A 125 3.61 -8.79 -11.54
C GLU A 125 4.02 -7.59 -12.36
N ASP A 126 3.29 -7.31 -13.44
CA ASP A 126 3.66 -6.22 -14.34
C ASP A 126 3.07 -4.88 -13.91
N SER A 127 2.01 -4.90 -13.09
CA SER A 127 1.23 -3.70 -12.84
C SER A 127 1.32 -3.17 -11.42
N LEU A 128 1.56 -4.05 -10.45
CA LEU A 128 1.43 -3.68 -9.04
C LEU A 128 2.46 -2.65 -8.63
N ALA A 129 3.74 -2.89 -8.93
CA ALA A 129 4.80 -1.97 -8.53
C ALA A 129 4.60 -0.59 -9.16
N GLU A 130 4.17 -0.58 -10.42
CA GLU A 130 3.91 0.68 -11.11
C GLU A 130 2.74 1.43 -10.48
N CYS A 131 1.67 0.73 -10.13
CA CYS A 131 0.53 1.35 -9.46
C CYS A 131 0.92 1.90 -8.10
N VAL A 132 1.75 1.17 -7.37
CA VAL A 132 2.24 1.63 -6.06
C VAL A 132 3.06 2.90 -6.24
N ARG A 133 3.95 2.93 -7.22
CA ARG A 133 4.77 4.13 -7.47
C ARG A 133 3.91 5.33 -7.79
N ARG A 134 2.89 5.15 -8.61
CA ARG A 134 1.97 6.25 -8.94
C ARG A 134 1.17 6.72 -7.74
N ALA A 135 0.75 5.78 -6.90
CA ALA A 135 -0.04 6.11 -5.72
C ALA A 135 0.77 6.93 -4.71
N ILE A 136 2.06 6.64 -4.59
CA ILE A 136 2.94 7.32 -3.65
C ILE A 136 3.36 8.68 -4.18
N THR A 137 3.55 8.79 -5.50
CA THR A 137 4.04 10.02 -6.11
C THR A 137 2.94 11.07 -6.11
N PRO A 138 3.19 12.28 -5.61
CA PRO A 138 2.17 13.32 -5.63
C PRO A 138 1.76 13.65 -7.07
N ASP A 139 0.46 13.88 -7.25
CA ASP A 139 -0.08 14.29 -8.53
C ASP A 139 0.33 15.74 -8.80
N PRO A 140 1.06 16.03 -9.88
CA PRO A 140 1.45 17.42 -10.16
C PRO A 140 0.26 18.36 -10.33
N ALA A 141 -0.83 17.86 -10.89
CA ALA A 141 -2.03 18.70 -11.05
C ALA A 141 -2.63 19.05 -9.69
N ALA A 142 -2.63 18.11 -8.76
CA ALA A 142 -3.12 18.38 -7.40
C ALA A 142 -2.22 19.35 -6.66
N ALA A 143 -0.93 19.26 -6.89
CA ALA A 143 0.03 20.14 -6.22
C ALA A 143 -0.10 21.61 -6.64
N GLN A 144 -0.73 21.85 -7.77
CA GLN A 144 -0.88 23.20 -8.30
C GLN A 144 -2.17 23.89 -7.84
N ARG A 145 -2.98 23.23 -7.05
CA ARG A 145 -4.26 23.79 -6.62
C ARG A 145 -4.18 24.58 -5.33
#